data_903af4d40da1ecfe9ef795a5234d0fa2
#
_entry.id   903af4d40da1ecfe9ef795a5234d0fa2
#
_cell.length_a   1.000
_cell.length_b   1.000
_cell.length_c   1.000
_cell.angle_alpha   90.00
_cell.angle_beta   90.00
_cell.angle_gamma   90.00
#
_symmetry.space_group_name_H-M   'P 1'
#
loop_
_entity.id
_entity.type
_entity.pdbx_description
1 polymer ?
#
loop_
_entity_poly.entity_id
_entity_poly.type
_entity_poly.pdbx_seq_one_letter_code
_entity_poly.pdbx_strand_id
1 'polypeptide(L)'
;MARKSKSPTPGTSPRAKLTFERTFRAATVDDVWDLWTTKAGLESWWGPEGFVTKVSKLELRPGGKFEYAMTATDLAQMEGLKAAGLPLTTVAGGTYVEVTPRTRLVYRTVADFIPGVAPYEVVAVVDIHDRTPGVHMVVTEDAMHDEQWTQMSAMGMNSSLDKLAKALDARRVRP
;
A
#
# COMPACT_ATOMS: atom_id res chain seq x y z
N MET A 1 12.87 -50.15 14.30
CA MET A 1 13.13 -48.69 14.28
C MET A 1 12.15 -48.01 13.34
N ALA A 2 11.11 -47.39 13.88
CA ALA A 2 10.05 -46.74 13.10
C ALA A 2 10.48 -45.31 12.74
N ARG A 3 10.58 -45.00 11.46
CA ARG A 3 10.74 -43.62 10.96
C ARG A 3 9.46 -42.83 11.20
N LYS A 4 9.49 -41.87 12.11
CA LYS A 4 8.45 -40.85 12.22
C LYS A 4 8.38 -40.05 10.93
N SER A 5 7.34 -40.26 10.15
CA SER A 5 6.94 -39.42 9.05
C SER A 5 6.61 -38.02 9.59
N LYS A 6 7.38 -37.02 9.18
CA LYS A 6 7.11 -35.62 9.43
C LYS A 6 5.93 -35.24 8.53
N SER A 7 4.77 -35.00 9.12
CA SER A 7 3.61 -34.46 8.42
C SER A 7 4.00 -33.11 7.75
N PRO A 8 3.61 -32.87 6.50
CA PRO A 8 3.87 -31.58 5.87
C PRO A 8 3.09 -30.50 6.61
N THR A 9 3.76 -29.41 6.92
CA THR A 9 3.12 -28.15 7.36
C THR A 9 2.05 -27.77 6.32
N PRO A 10 0.83 -27.37 6.73
CA PRO A 10 -0.18 -26.96 5.78
C PRO A 10 0.37 -25.80 4.95
N GLY A 11 0.64 -26.04 3.67
CA GLY A 11 1.01 -25.01 2.73
C GLY A 11 -0.15 -24.03 2.63
N THR A 12 0.07 -22.79 3.04
CA THR A 12 -0.88 -21.70 2.83
C THR A 12 -1.06 -21.58 1.33
N SER A 13 -2.23 -21.95 0.82
CA SER A 13 -2.58 -21.73 -0.60
C SER A 13 -2.37 -20.24 -0.91
N PRO A 14 -1.82 -19.89 -2.09
CA PRO A 14 -1.65 -18.49 -2.45
C PRO A 14 -3.00 -17.76 -2.35
N ARG A 15 -3.03 -16.64 -1.63
CA ARG A 15 -4.22 -15.80 -1.53
C ARG A 15 -4.56 -15.21 -2.91
N ALA A 16 -5.84 -14.90 -3.11
CA ALA A 16 -6.29 -14.17 -4.30
C ALA A 16 -5.56 -12.82 -4.41
N LYS A 17 -5.58 -12.24 -5.61
CA LYS A 17 -5.01 -10.92 -5.87
C LYS A 17 -6.13 -9.92 -6.09
N LEU A 18 -5.96 -8.74 -5.52
CA LEU A 18 -6.74 -7.55 -5.83
C LEU A 18 -6.00 -6.75 -6.90
N THR A 19 -6.73 -6.18 -7.85
CA THR A 19 -6.15 -5.34 -8.91
C THR A 19 -6.87 -4.01 -8.95
N PHE A 20 -6.08 -2.93 -8.95
CA PHE A 20 -6.57 -1.55 -9.04
C PHE A 20 -5.89 -0.87 -10.21
N GLU A 21 -6.67 -0.34 -11.13
CA GLU A 21 -6.17 0.34 -12.32
C GLU A 21 -6.53 1.83 -12.29
N ARG A 22 -5.60 2.67 -12.70
CA ARG A 22 -5.80 4.12 -12.84
C ARG A 22 -5.10 4.61 -14.10
N THR A 23 -5.76 5.51 -14.83
CA THR A 23 -5.17 6.20 -15.98
C THR A 23 -5.13 7.69 -15.70
N PHE A 24 -3.95 8.28 -15.78
CA PHE A 24 -3.68 9.69 -15.53
C PHE A 24 -3.29 10.35 -16.84
N ARG A 25 -4.24 10.93 -17.56
CA ARG A 25 -4.06 11.44 -18.94
C ARG A 25 -3.05 12.58 -19.08
N ALA A 26 -2.79 13.28 -18.00
CA ALA A 26 -1.94 14.46 -18.04
C ALA A 26 -0.73 14.37 -17.10
N ALA A 27 -0.50 13.21 -16.47
CA ALA A 27 0.69 12.93 -15.68
C ALA A 27 1.79 12.36 -16.57
N THR A 28 3.04 12.54 -16.14
CA THR A 28 4.20 11.84 -16.66
C THR A 28 4.51 10.61 -15.81
N VAL A 29 5.28 9.69 -16.36
CA VAL A 29 5.78 8.54 -15.58
C VAL A 29 6.59 9.00 -14.37
N ASP A 30 7.38 10.07 -14.52
CA ASP A 30 8.15 10.66 -13.42
C ASP A 30 7.26 11.18 -12.29
N ASP A 31 6.15 11.85 -12.62
CA ASP A 31 5.21 12.34 -11.62
C ASP A 31 4.64 11.20 -10.78
N VAL A 32 4.23 10.12 -11.42
CA VAL A 32 3.69 8.94 -10.73
C VAL A 32 4.78 8.23 -9.93
N TRP A 33 5.97 8.05 -10.52
CA TRP A 33 7.10 7.43 -9.85
C TRP A 33 7.51 8.18 -8.58
N ASP A 34 7.63 9.51 -8.66
CA ASP A 34 7.96 10.36 -7.52
C ASP A 34 6.96 10.25 -6.37
N LEU A 35 5.66 10.16 -6.68
CA LEU A 35 4.63 9.98 -5.66
C LEU A 35 4.77 8.65 -4.91
N TRP A 36 5.24 7.61 -5.57
CA TRP A 36 5.44 6.30 -4.96
C TRP A 36 6.78 6.14 -4.24
N THR A 37 7.80 6.94 -4.58
CA THR A 37 9.18 6.63 -4.22
C THR A 37 9.91 7.74 -3.48
N THR A 38 9.28 8.88 -3.26
CA THR A 38 9.83 9.95 -2.43
C THR A 38 9.05 10.11 -1.13
N LYS A 39 9.72 10.60 -0.10
CA LYS A 39 9.09 10.90 1.19
C LYS A 39 7.93 11.89 1.02
N ALA A 40 8.18 13.02 0.39
CA ALA A 40 7.16 14.05 0.16
C ALA A 40 6.03 13.53 -0.74
N GLY A 41 6.35 12.69 -1.72
CA GLY A 41 5.38 12.01 -2.57
C GLY A 41 4.43 11.16 -1.74
N LEU A 42 4.93 10.19 -1.00
CA LEU A 42 4.14 9.30 -0.16
C LEU A 42 3.31 10.06 0.89
N GLU A 43 3.89 11.05 1.56
CA GLU A 43 3.17 11.86 2.56
C GLU A 43 2.00 12.65 1.97
N SER A 44 1.99 12.88 0.66
CA SER A 44 0.93 13.64 -0.01
C SER A 44 -0.35 12.85 -0.27
N TRP A 45 -0.29 11.53 -0.34
CA TRP A 45 -1.44 10.72 -0.73
C TRP A 45 -1.60 9.39 0.02
N TRP A 46 -0.53 8.81 0.56
CA TRP A 46 -0.60 7.48 1.17
C TRP A 46 -1.57 7.45 2.36
N GLY A 47 -2.44 6.44 2.38
CA GLY A 47 -3.52 6.30 3.35
C GLY A 47 -4.86 6.84 2.85
N PRO A 48 -5.98 6.26 3.33
CA PRO A 48 -7.31 6.66 2.89
C PRO A 48 -7.67 8.09 3.28
N GLU A 49 -8.74 8.61 2.73
CA GLU A 49 -9.27 9.93 3.09
C GLU A 49 -9.53 10.00 4.60
N GLY A 50 -9.24 11.14 5.21
CA GLY A 50 -9.33 11.34 6.66
C GLY A 50 -8.08 10.91 7.44
N PHE A 51 -7.02 10.47 6.73
CA PHE A 51 -5.73 10.14 7.34
C PHE A 51 -4.60 10.95 6.72
N VAL A 52 -3.59 11.25 7.54
CA VAL A 52 -2.32 11.81 7.09
C VAL A 52 -1.19 10.84 7.37
N THR A 53 -0.20 10.82 6.51
CA THR A 53 0.96 9.94 6.61
C THR A 53 2.23 10.75 6.83
N LYS A 54 3.10 10.25 7.71
CA LYS A 54 4.45 10.75 7.93
C LYS A 54 5.44 9.61 7.75
N VAL A 55 6.38 9.78 6.85
CA VAL A 55 7.40 8.80 6.52
C VAL A 55 8.62 9.01 7.41
N SER A 56 8.96 8.03 8.22
CA SER A 56 10.16 8.05 9.07
C SER A 56 11.37 7.41 8.40
N LYS A 57 11.16 6.43 7.50
CA LYS A 57 12.22 5.71 6.80
C LYS A 57 11.83 5.44 5.35
N LEU A 58 12.79 5.58 4.44
CA LEU A 58 12.61 5.27 3.03
C LEU A 58 13.97 4.89 2.41
N GLU A 59 14.20 3.61 2.22
CA GLU A 59 15.40 3.08 1.57
C GLU A 59 14.99 2.44 0.24
N LEU A 60 14.95 3.24 -0.81
CA LEU A 60 14.47 2.84 -2.14
C LEU A 60 15.50 1.95 -2.86
N ARG A 61 15.56 0.69 -2.50
CA ARG A 61 16.40 -0.35 -3.13
C ARG A 61 15.85 -1.73 -2.79
N PRO A 62 16.11 -2.76 -3.57
CA PRO A 62 15.80 -4.15 -3.19
C PRO A 62 16.38 -4.47 -1.80
N GLY A 63 15.56 -5.03 -0.92
CA GLY A 63 15.90 -5.29 0.49
C GLY A 63 15.85 -4.05 1.40
N GLY A 64 15.69 -2.86 0.86
CA GLY A 64 15.55 -1.62 1.64
C GLY A 64 14.20 -1.57 2.36
N LYS A 65 14.17 -0.85 3.47
CA LYS A 65 12.99 -0.72 4.32
C LYS A 65 12.33 0.64 4.15
N PHE A 66 11.01 0.67 4.31
CA PHE A 66 10.25 1.89 4.50
C PHE A 66 9.38 1.78 5.76
N GLU A 67 9.17 2.91 6.41
CA GLU A 67 8.36 3.01 7.62
C GLU A 67 7.61 4.33 7.64
N TYR A 68 6.37 4.30 8.08
CA TYR A 68 5.50 5.46 8.17
C TYR A 68 4.53 5.35 9.35
N ALA A 69 4.08 6.52 9.83
CA ALA A 69 2.97 6.64 10.75
C ALA A 69 1.76 7.21 10.00
N MET A 70 0.61 6.56 10.16
CA MET A 70 -0.67 7.00 9.61
C MET A 70 -1.56 7.44 10.74
N THR A 71 -2.03 8.69 10.71
CA THR A 71 -2.83 9.29 11.78
C THR A 71 -4.18 9.74 11.24
N ALA A 72 -5.25 9.35 11.93
CA ALA A 72 -6.59 9.84 11.63
C ALA A 72 -6.70 11.34 11.99
N THR A 73 -7.24 12.15 11.09
CA THR A 73 -7.41 13.60 11.24
C THR A 73 -8.85 14.06 11.05
N ASP A 74 -9.68 13.23 10.45
CA ASP A 74 -11.11 13.46 10.30
C ASP A 74 -11.87 12.99 11.54
N LEU A 75 -12.84 13.78 12.01
CA LEU A 75 -13.60 13.49 13.25
C LEU A 75 -14.33 12.15 13.18
N ALA A 76 -14.96 11.82 12.06
CA ALA A 76 -15.70 10.57 11.92
C ALA A 76 -14.76 9.36 11.97
N GLN A 77 -13.58 9.45 11.34
CA GLN A 77 -12.55 8.43 11.42
C GLN A 77 -12.01 8.28 12.84
N MET A 78 -11.76 9.40 13.52
CA MET A 78 -11.27 9.38 14.90
C MET A 78 -12.29 8.75 15.85
N GLU A 79 -13.58 9.08 15.71
CA GLU A 79 -14.66 8.52 16.54
C GLU A 79 -14.84 7.02 16.25
N GLY A 80 -14.80 6.61 14.99
CA GLY A 80 -14.88 5.21 14.59
C GLY A 80 -13.74 4.38 15.18
N LEU A 81 -12.50 4.86 15.10
CA LEU A 81 -11.34 4.19 15.68
C LEU A 81 -11.44 4.08 17.21
N LYS A 82 -11.85 5.17 17.89
CA LYS A 82 -12.05 5.17 19.34
C LYS A 82 -13.14 4.17 19.75
N ALA A 83 -14.26 4.15 19.05
CA ALA A 83 -15.35 3.21 19.30
C ALA A 83 -14.92 1.74 19.11
N ALA A 84 -14.02 1.48 18.16
CA ALA A 84 -13.42 0.17 17.92
C ALA A 84 -12.25 -0.17 18.86
N GLY A 85 -11.86 0.74 19.77
CA GLY A 85 -10.70 0.55 20.65
C GLY A 85 -9.36 0.56 19.93
N LEU A 86 -9.30 1.19 18.75
CA LEU A 86 -8.11 1.25 17.91
C LEU A 86 -7.35 2.57 18.10
N PRO A 87 -6.02 2.59 17.94
CA PRO A 87 -5.23 3.80 18.07
C PRO A 87 -5.53 4.77 16.91
N LEU A 88 -5.43 6.07 17.19
CA LEU A 88 -5.58 7.11 16.15
C LEU A 88 -4.36 7.19 15.22
N THR A 89 -3.22 6.71 15.66
CA THR A 89 -1.97 6.63 14.89
C THR A 89 -1.51 5.19 14.84
N THR A 90 -1.25 4.70 13.64
CA THR A 90 -0.69 3.38 13.39
C THR A 90 0.66 3.53 12.71
N VAL A 91 1.69 2.88 13.25
CA VAL A 91 3.00 2.77 12.60
C VAL A 91 3.01 1.49 11.79
N ALA A 92 3.39 1.60 10.54
CA ALA A 92 3.49 0.48 9.62
C ALA A 92 4.70 0.65 8.70
N GLY A 93 5.03 -0.39 7.98
CA GLY A 93 6.15 -0.36 7.06
C GLY A 93 6.32 -1.67 6.31
N GLY A 94 7.39 -1.75 5.56
CA GLY A 94 7.67 -2.91 4.75
C GLY A 94 9.08 -2.95 4.20
N THR A 95 9.26 -3.82 3.22
CA THR A 95 10.54 -4.04 2.55
C THR A 95 10.31 -4.00 1.05
N TYR A 96 11.11 -3.25 0.34
CA TYR A 96 11.14 -3.29 -1.12
C TYR A 96 11.73 -4.61 -1.60
N VAL A 97 11.05 -5.27 -2.51
CA VAL A 97 11.49 -6.54 -3.12
C VAL A 97 12.15 -6.28 -4.47
N GLU A 98 11.51 -5.41 -5.27
CA GLU A 98 11.99 -5.01 -6.58
C GLU A 98 11.81 -3.49 -6.75
N VAL A 99 12.82 -2.85 -7.31
CA VAL A 99 12.79 -1.44 -7.68
C VAL A 99 13.35 -1.31 -9.08
N THR A 100 12.46 -1.26 -10.08
CA THR A 100 12.82 -0.99 -11.47
C THR A 100 12.35 0.43 -11.79
N PRO A 101 13.25 1.42 -11.86
CA PRO A 101 12.89 2.81 -11.94
C PRO A 101 11.86 3.10 -13.03
N ARG A 102 10.80 3.86 -12.68
CA ARG A 102 9.75 4.38 -13.57
C ARG A 102 8.83 3.32 -14.16
N THR A 103 9.05 2.03 -13.90
CA THR A 103 8.26 0.94 -14.49
C THR A 103 7.63 0.01 -13.47
N ARG A 104 8.37 -0.37 -12.41
CA ARG A 104 7.88 -1.37 -11.49
C ARG A 104 8.42 -1.21 -10.07
N LEU A 105 7.53 -1.30 -9.10
CA LEU A 105 7.86 -1.34 -7.69
C LEU A 105 7.16 -2.55 -7.05
N VAL A 106 7.92 -3.39 -6.36
CA VAL A 106 7.36 -4.50 -5.57
C VAL A 106 7.76 -4.31 -4.12
N TYR A 107 6.80 -4.36 -3.23
CA TYR A 107 7.05 -4.30 -1.80
C TYR A 107 6.18 -5.30 -1.04
N ARG A 108 6.63 -5.66 0.14
CA ARG A 108 5.89 -6.48 1.09
C ARG A 108 5.74 -5.77 2.41
N THR A 109 4.57 -5.91 3.00
CA THR A 109 4.25 -5.47 4.36
C THR A 109 3.89 -6.67 5.20
N VAL A 110 3.79 -6.49 6.51
CA VAL A 110 3.31 -7.53 7.43
C VAL A 110 2.00 -7.06 8.04
N ALA A 111 0.97 -7.86 7.89
CA ALA A 111 -0.30 -7.67 8.58
C ALA A 111 -0.18 -8.31 9.97
N ASP A 112 0.22 -7.52 10.96
CA ASP A 112 0.43 -7.91 12.36
C ASP A 112 -0.53 -7.22 13.34
N PHE A 113 -1.43 -6.41 12.80
CA PHE A 113 -2.36 -5.56 13.55
C PHE A 113 -3.76 -6.20 13.76
N ILE A 114 -3.98 -7.40 13.25
CA ILE A 114 -5.30 -8.04 13.27
C ILE A 114 -5.43 -8.90 14.54
N PRO A 115 -6.36 -8.58 15.47
CA PRO A 115 -6.52 -9.35 16.71
C PRO A 115 -6.85 -10.82 16.43
N GLY A 116 -6.14 -11.73 17.09
CA GLY A 116 -6.38 -13.17 16.99
C GLY A 116 -5.89 -13.84 15.71
N VAL A 117 -5.24 -13.11 14.82
CA VAL A 117 -4.68 -13.64 13.56
C VAL A 117 -3.15 -13.59 13.64
N ALA A 118 -2.49 -14.71 13.32
CA ALA A 118 -1.03 -14.74 13.24
C ALA A 118 -0.54 -13.80 12.13
N PRO A 119 0.55 -13.04 12.34
CA PRO A 119 1.11 -12.14 11.32
C PRO A 119 1.41 -12.88 10.00
N TYR A 120 1.11 -12.22 8.90
CA TYR A 120 1.39 -12.75 7.56
C TYR A 120 1.81 -11.63 6.60
N GLU A 121 2.56 -12.02 5.57
CA GLU A 121 3.02 -11.07 4.54
C GLU A 121 1.90 -10.75 3.54
N VAL A 122 1.89 -9.49 3.10
CA VAL A 122 1.07 -8.97 1.99
C VAL A 122 2.02 -8.37 0.97
N VAL A 123 2.00 -8.87 -0.24
CA VAL A 123 2.84 -8.39 -1.34
C VAL A 123 2.02 -7.50 -2.25
N ALA A 124 2.57 -6.35 -2.57
CA ALA A 124 2.01 -5.42 -3.55
C ALA A 124 2.98 -5.17 -4.69
N VAL A 125 2.43 -5.05 -5.88
CA VAL A 125 3.13 -4.75 -7.13
C VAL A 125 2.52 -3.50 -7.74
N VAL A 126 3.34 -2.53 -8.10
CA VAL A 126 2.95 -1.33 -8.82
C VAL A 126 3.62 -1.36 -10.18
N ASP A 127 2.85 -1.49 -11.24
CA ASP A 127 3.31 -1.40 -12.62
C ASP A 127 2.90 -0.05 -13.20
N ILE A 128 3.86 0.66 -13.79
CA ILE A 128 3.67 1.99 -14.37
C ILE A 128 3.98 1.89 -15.87
N HIS A 129 3.00 2.22 -16.69
CA HIS A 129 3.09 2.15 -18.14
C HIS A 129 2.92 3.53 -18.77
N ASP A 130 3.90 3.94 -19.56
CA ASP A 130 3.77 5.11 -20.41
C ASP A 130 2.66 4.84 -21.45
N ARG A 131 1.68 5.72 -21.51
CA ARG A 131 0.57 5.69 -22.45
C ARG A 131 0.34 7.08 -23.00
N THR A 132 0.93 7.37 -24.12
CA THR A 132 0.76 8.69 -24.74
C THR A 132 -0.69 8.90 -25.25
N PRO A 133 -1.46 9.90 -24.73
CA PRO A 133 -1.07 10.80 -23.66
C PRO A 133 -1.29 10.19 -22.26
N GLY A 134 -0.30 10.34 -21.35
CA GLY A 134 -0.43 10.04 -19.92
C GLY A 134 0.17 8.72 -19.48
N VAL A 135 -0.28 8.26 -18.33
CA VAL A 135 0.25 7.07 -17.63
C VAL A 135 -0.88 6.12 -17.25
N HIS A 136 -0.68 4.85 -17.49
CA HIS A 136 -1.53 3.78 -16.95
C HIS A 136 -0.79 3.07 -15.82
N MET A 137 -1.40 3.05 -14.65
CA MET A 137 -0.84 2.42 -13.45
C MET A 137 -1.74 1.25 -13.02
N VAL A 138 -1.11 0.13 -12.71
CA VAL A 138 -1.76 -1.06 -12.17
C VAL A 138 -1.15 -1.39 -10.83
N VAL A 139 -1.97 -1.45 -9.78
CA VAL A 139 -1.56 -1.94 -8.47
C VAL A 139 -2.20 -3.30 -8.25
N THR A 140 -1.38 -4.30 -7.93
CA THR A 140 -1.84 -5.65 -7.61
C THR A 140 -1.36 -5.99 -6.21
N GLU A 141 -2.25 -6.38 -5.31
CA GLU A 141 -1.87 -6.79 -3.95
C GLU A 141 -2.51 -8.11 -3.53
N ASP A 142 -1.91 -8.79 -2.57
CA ASP A 142 -2.50 -9.98 -1.97
C ASP A 142 -3.79 -9.63 -1.23
N ALA A 143 -4.83 -10.43 -1.43
CA ALA A 143 -6.01 -10.38 -0.57
C ALA A 143 -5.63 -10.64 0.89
N MET A 144 -6.42 -10.11 1.82
CA MET A 144 -6.25 -10.37 3.24
C MET A 144 -6.64 -11.82 3.58
N HIS A 145 -6.58 -12.19 4.85
CA HIS A 145 -6.85 -13.57 5.31
C HIS A 145 -8.32 -13.99 5.20
N ASP A 146 -9.24 -13.03 5.14
CA ASP A 146 -10.67 -13.26 4.93
C ASP A 146 -11.31 -12.19 4.02
N GLU A 147 -12.56 -12.39 3.67
CA GLU A 147 -13.25 -11.50 2.75
C GLU A 147 -13.54 -10.12 3.34
N GLN A 148 -13.91 -10.05 4.63
CA GLN A 148 -14.21 -8.78 5.29
C GLN A 148 -12.98 -7.87 5.30
N TRP A 149 -11.83 -8.39 5.72
CA TRP A 149 -10.57 -7.64 5.73
C TRP A 149 -10.08 -7.31 4.32
N THR A 150 -10.34 -8.22 3.35
CA THR A 150 -10.04 -7.97 1.93
C THR A 150 -10.85 -6.80 1.39
N GLN A 151 -12.13 -6.73 1.69
CA GLN A 151 -12.99 -5.60 1.28
C GLN A 151 -12.54 -4.29 1.95
N MET A 152 -12.19 -4.31 3.23
CA MET A 152 -11.68 -3.13 3.94
C MET A 152 -10.36 -2.65 3.33
N SER A 153 -9.43 -3.56 3.02
CA SER A 153 -8.18 -3.24 2.33
C SER A 153 -8.43 -2.61 0.96
N ALA A 154 -9.34 -3.21 0.18
CA ALA A 154 -9.72 -2.69 -1.14
C ALA A 154 -10.32 -1.29 -1.08
N MET A 155 -11.19 -1.02 -0.12
CA MET A 155 -11.76 0.31 0.11
C MET A 155 -10.68 1.33 0.49
N GLY A 156 -9.76 0.96 1.38
CA GLY A 156 -8.64 1.79 1.80
C GLY A 156 -7.70 2.10 0.64
N MET A 157 -7.35 1.11 -0.19
CA MET A 157 -6.50 1.30 -1.36
C MET A 157 -7.17 2.21 -2.40
N ASN A 158 -8.44 1.99 -2.73
CA ASN A 158 -9.17 2.85 -3.65
C ASN A 158 -9.20 4.30 -3.19
N SER A 159 -9.50 4.55 -1.90
CA SER A 159 -9.50 5.88 -1.30
C SER A 159 -8.11 6.54 -1.37
N SER A 160 -7.05 5.77 -1.12
CA SER A 160 -5.67 6.25 -1.22
C SER A 160 -5.31 6.61 -2.68
N LEU A 161 -5.70 5.79 -3.64
CA LEU A 161 -5.45 6.05 -5.06
C LEU A 161 -6.22 7.26 -5.59
N ASP A 162 -7.38 7.57 -5.02
CA ASP A 162 -8.12 8.80 -5.32
C ASP A 162 -7.38 10.04 -4.80
N LYS A 163 -6.74 9.94 -3.63
CA LYS A 163 -5.83 10.98 -3.12
C LYS A 163 -4.59 11.13 -4.00
N LEU A 164 -4.02 10.02 -4.51
CA LEU A 164 -2.90 10.07 -5.46
C LEU A 164 -3.29 10.85 -6.72
N ALA A 165 -4.48 10.61 -7.27
CA ALA A 165 -4.99 11.37 -8.41
C ALA A 165 -5.07 12.87 -8.10
N LYS A 166 -5.62 13.25 -6.93
CA LYS A 166 -5.67 14.65 -6.48
C LYS A 166 -4.26 15.24 -6.33
N ALA A 167 -3.30 14.49 -5.82
CA ALA A 167 -1.91 14.94 -5.67
C ALA A 167 -1.23 15.17 -7.02
N LEU A 168 -1.50 14.34 -8.03
CA LEU A 168 -1.05 14.56 -9.40
C LEU A 168 -1.64 15.83 -10.01
N ASP A 169 -2.93 16.04 -9.85
CA ASP A 169 -3.60 17.25 -10.35
C ASP A 169 -3.05 18.53 -9.69
N ALA A 170 -2.78 18.49 -8.38
CA ALA A 170 -2.20 19.61 -7.64
C ALA A 170 -0.78 19.98 -8.11
N ARG A 171 0.01 19.02 -8.58
CA ARG A 171 1.36 19.28 -9.14
C ARG A 171 1.31 20.09 -10.43
N ARG A 172 0.25 19.93 -11.23
CA ARG A 172 0.08 20.61 -12.52
C ARG A 172 -0.34 22.06 -12.41
N VAL A 173 -0.93 22.45 -11.28
CA VAL A 173 -1.43 23.81 -11.02
C VAL A 173 -0.33 24.72 -10.45
N ARG A 174 0.81 24.17 -10.06
CA ARG A 174 1.95 24.98 -9.59
C ARG A 174 2.74 25.50 -10.80
N PRO A 175 2.83 26.85 -10.98
CA PRO A 175 3.62 27.45 -12.03
C PRO A 175 5.12 27.16 -11.85
#